data_1639be7532c9d0e154dda9946f69c444
#
_entry.id   1639be7532c9d0e154dda9946f69c444
#
_cell.length_a   1.000
_cell.length_b   1.000
_cell.length_c   1.000
_cell.angle_alpha   90.00
_cell.angle_beta   90.00
_cell.angle_gamma   90.00
#
_symmetry.space_group_name_H-M   'P 1'
#
loop_
_entity.id
_entity.type
_entity.pdbx_description
1 polymer ?
#
loop_
_entity_poly.entity_id
_entity_poly.type
_entity_poly.pdbx_seq_one_letter_code
_entity_poly.pdbx_strand_id
1 'polypeptide(L)'
;DDFNTCDSVTKMLVKVGMRAEWTLSGKEAVLRARQSIEMSDVYHAYIIDWRLPDMNGIEVTRQIRSLNDDTPIIILTAYDWSDIEVEAKAAGVTAFCSKPMFLSDLRETLMSALGQKLTDASQELLPEKNADFKDRHILLVEDNELNREIAQEILREYGFRVDTAENGEVAVEKVSTAAPGSYDLVLMDVQMPVMDGYTATRKIRALDDPARAKL
;
A
#
# COMPACT_ATOMS: atom_id res chain seq x y z
N ASP A 1 -7.67 -8.03 -10.99
CA ASP A 1 -7.14 -9.01 -11.95
C ASP A 1 -6.22 -10.06 -11.34
N ASP A 2 -5.78 -9.88 -10.11
CA ASP A 2 -4.87 -10.81 -9.42
C ASP A 2 -5.50 -11.34 -8.12
N PHE A 3 -5.49 -12.68 -7.99
CA PHE A 3 -5.98 -13.39 -6.81
C PHE A 3 -5.29 -12.91 -5.52
N ASN A 4 -3.97 -12.72 -5.55
CA ASN A 4 -3.20 -12.32 -4.37
C ASN A 4 -3.59 -10.93 -3.90
N THR A 5 -3.84 -10.01 -4.83
CA THR A 5 -4.32 -8.66 -4.54
C THR A 5 -5.72 -8.73 -3.90
N CYS A 6 -6.64 -9.48 -4.48
CA CYS A 6 -8.00 -9.64 -3.93
C CYS A 6 -7.99 -10.25 -2.52
N ASP A 7 -7.23 -11.32 -2.32
CA ASP A 7 -7.09 -11.98 -1.02
C ASP A 7 -6.47 -11.04 0.03
N SER A 8 -5.43 -10.29 -0.34
CA SER A 8 -4.77 -9.33 0.55
C SER A 8 -5.72 -8.20 0.97
N VAL A 9 -6.43 -7.59 0.01
CA VAL A 9 -7.42 -6.55 0.28
C VAL A 9 -8.54 -7.07 1.17
N THR A 10 -9.07 -8.24 0.87
CA THR A 10 -10.12 -8.88 1.68
C THR A 10 -9.66 -9.10 3.11
N LYS A 11 -8.44 -9.62 3.32
CA LYS A 11 -7.86 -9.79 4.65
C LYS A 11 -7.69 -8.46 5.40
N MET A 12 -7.29 -7.41 4.70
CA MET A 12 -7.19 -6.06 5.27
C MET A 12 -8.55 -5.55 5.74
N LEU A 13 -9.59 -5.68 4.91
CA LEU A 13 -10.95 -5.25 5.23
C LEU A 13 -11.56 -6.04 6.41
N VAL A 14 -11.35 -7.35 6.43
CA VAL A 14 -11.81 -8.20 7.55
C VAL A 14 -11.12 -7.82 8.86
N LYS A 15 -9.82 -7.48 8.84
CA LYS A 15 -9.10 -7.01 10.04
C LYS A 15 -9.68 -5.73 10.64
N VAL A 16 -10.27 -4.88 9.82
CA VAL A 16 -10.95 -3.65 10.30
C VAL A 16 -12.44 -3.85 10.57
N GLY A 17 -12.91 -5.11 10.59
CA GLY A 17 -14.28 -5.48 10.97
C GLY A 17 -15.30 -5.40 9.85
N MET A 18 -14.88 -5.30 8.59
CA MET A 18 -15.78 -5.28 7.44
C MET A 18 -16.05 -6.68 6.91
N ARG A 19 -17.27 -6.92 6.41
CA ARG A 19 -17.59 -8.09 5.59
C ARG A 19 -17.16 -7.79 4.15
N ALA A 20 -16.31 -8.62 3.57
CA ALA A 20 -15.77 -8.42 2.23
C ALA A 20 -15.90 -9.68 1.37
N GLU A 21 -16.25 -9.50 0.12
CA GLU A 21 -16.28 -10.51 -0.93
C GLU A 21 -15.45 -10.02 -2.11
N TRP A 22 -15.00 -10.91 -2.96
CA TRP A 22 -14.23 -10.55 -4.14
C TRP A 22 -14.56 -11.42 -5.36
N THR A 23 -14.28 -10.89 -6.54
CA THR A 23 -14.34 -11.59 -7.82
C THR A 23 -13.21 -11.10 -8.72
N LEU A 24 -12.81 -11.91 -9.70
CA LEU A 24 -11.79 -11.56 -10.70
C LEU A 24 -12.40 -11.04 -12.01
N SER A 25 -13.73 -10.92 -12.11
CA SER A 25 -14.46 -10.56 -13.32
C SER A 25 -15.37 -9.35 -13.08
N GLY A 26 -15.29 -8.37 -13.97
CA GLY A 26 -16.19 -7.21 -13.95
C GLY A 26 -17.64 -7.58 -14.17
N LYS A 27 -17.93 -8.55 -15.06
CA LYS A 27 -19.30 -9.06 -15.28
C LYS A 27 -19.88 -9.69 -14.02
N GLU A 28 -19.07 -10.49 -13.31
CA GLU A 28 -19.50 -11.09 -12.06
C GLU A 28 -19.70 -10.04 -10.97
N ALA A 29 -18.86 -9.00 -10.91
CA ALA A 29 -19.03 -7.88 -9.98
C ALA A 29 -20.38 -7.18 -10.20
N VAL A 30 -20.74 -6.88 -11.44
CA VAL A 30 -22.05 -6.28 -11.79
C VAL A 30 -23.21 -7.21 -11.44
N LEU A 31 -23.07 -8.52 -11.69
CA LEU A 31 -24.10 -9.51 -11.31
C LEU A 31 -24.31 -9.53 -9.80
N ARG A 32 -23.24 -9.55 -9.01
CA ARG A 32 -23.30 -9.53 -7.54
C ARG A 32 -23.90 -8.23 -7.02
N ALA A 33 -23.56 -7.08 -7.62
CA ALA A 33 -24.18 -5.80 -7.30
C ALA A 33 -25.70 -5.85 -7.50
N ARG A 34 -26.18 -6.40 -8.61
CA ARG A 34 -27.60 -6.59 -8.85
C ARG A 34 -28.26 -7.51 -7.83
N GLN A 35 -27.64 -8.64 -7.54
CA GLN A 35 -28.15 -9.60 -6.54
C GLN A 35 -28.23 -9.00 -5.16
N SER A 36 -27.24 -8.19 -4.74
CA SER A 36 -27.22 -7.53 -3.43
C SER A 36 -28.40 -6.57 -3.27
N ILE A 37 -28.75 -5.84 -4.34
CA ILE A 37 -29.93 -4.96 -4.37
C ILE A 37 -31.22 -5.79 -4.25
N GLU A 38 -31.36 -6.85 -5.04
CA GLU A 38 -32.54 -7.73 -5.04
C GLU A 38 -32.75 -8.39 -3.66
N MET A 39 -31.66 -8.76 -3.00
CA MET A 39 -31.68 -9.41 -1.67
C MET A 39 -31.77 -8.40 -0.51
N SER A 40 -31.75 -7.11 -0.78
CA SER A 40 -31.70 -6.04 0.23
C SER A 40 -30.47 -6.15 1.18
N ASP A 41 -29.40 -6.74 0.70
CA ASP A 41 -28.10 -6.87 1.38
C ASP A 41 -27.04 -6.09 0.58
N VAL A 42 -27.25 -4.78 0.47
CA VAL A 42 -26.45 -3.90 -0.38
C VAL A 42 -25.02 -3.73 0.13
N TYR A 43 -24.08 -3.63 -0.79
CA TYR A 43 -22.70 -3.27 -0.46
C TYR A 43 -22.62 -1.81 0.01
N HIS A 44 -21.66 -1.53 0.89
CA HIS A 44 -21.39 -0.16 1.36
C HIS A 44 -20.30 0.54 0.54
N ALA A 45 -19.48 -0.22 -0.15
CA ALA A 45 -18.48 0.28 -1.09
C ALA A 45 -18.09 -0.79 -2.11
N TYR A 46 -17.71 -0.37 -3.30
CA TYR A 46 -17.07 -1.20 -4.32
C TYR A 46 -15.62 -0.77 -4.46
N ILE A 47 -14.70 -1.75 -4.46
CA ILE A 47 -13.28 -1.54 -4.73
C ILE A 47 -12.98 -2.30 -6.02
N ILE A 48 -12.68 -1.57 -7.09
CA ILE A 48 -12.60 -2.11 -8.44
C ILE A 48 -11.19 -1.86 -8.99
N ASP A 49 -10.56 -2.90 -9.52
CA ASP A 49 -9.31 -2.73 -10.26
C ASP A 49 -9.57 -1.97 -11.57
N TRP A 50 -8.65 -1.07 -11.92
CA TRP A 50 -8.69 -0.38 -13.21
C TRP A 50 -8.71 -1.36 -14.40
N ARG A 51 -7.91 -2.42 -14.34
CA ARG A 51 -7.82 -3.45 -15.39
C ARG A 51 -8.38 -4.76 -14.90
N LEU A 52 -9.47 -5.21 -15.47
CA LEU A 52 -10.02 -6.53 -15.28
C LEU A 52 -9.91 -7.33 -16.60
N PRO A 53 -9.94 -8.67 -16.56
CA PRO A 53 -9.75 -9.49 -17.76
C PRO A 53 -10.82 -9.29 -18.84
N ASP A 54 -12.03 -8.90 -18.45
CA ASP A 54 -13.21 -8.85 -19.29
C ASP A 54 -13.69 -7.42 -19.59
N MET A 55 -13.34 -6.43 -18.78
CA MET A 55 -13.67 -5.01 -18.99
C MET A 55 -12.82 -4.11 -18.11
N ASN A 56 -12.83 -2.79 -18.32
CA ASN A 56 -12.14 -1.85 -17.45
C ASN A 56 -13.04 -1.38 -16.28
N GLY A 57 -12.40 -0.79 -15.25
CA GLY A 57 -13.10 -0.33 -14.05
C GLY A 57 -14.16 0.75 -14.30
N ILE A 58 -13.98 1.62 -15.32
CA ILE A 58 -15.00 2.62 -15.70
C ILE A 58 -16.23 1.94 -16.28
N GLU A 59 -16.06 0.92 -17.08
CA GLU A 59 -17.19 0.17 -17.67
C GLU A 59 -17.99 -0.55 -16.56
N VAL A 60 -17.31 -1.20 -15.61
CA VAL A 60 -17.97 -1.78 -14.43
C VAL A 60 -18.75 -0.71 -13.67
N THR A 61 -18.13 0.45 -13.44
CA THR A 61 -18.77 1.58 -12.76
C THR A 61 -20.04 2.02 -13.46
N ARG A 62 -20.01 2.22 -14.78
CA ARG A 62 -21.21 2.60 -15.57
C ARG A 62 -22.32 1.57 -15.43
N GLN A 63 -21.98 0.28 -15.48
CA GLN A 63 -22.97 -0.79 -15.35
C GLN A 63 -23.59 -0.83 -13.96
N ILE A 64 -22.81 -0.66 -12.89
CA ILE A 64 -23.33 -0.57 -11.51
C ILE A 64 -24.24 0.66 -11.37
N ARG A 65 -23.82 1.83 -11.87
CA ARG A 65 -24.65 3.05 -11.84
C ARG A 65 -25.96 2.90 -12.63
N SER A 66 -25.97 2.09 -13.69
CA SER A 66 -27.22 1.78 -14.44
C SER A 66 -28.25 0.98 -13.63
N LEU A 67 -27.84 0.38 -12.51
CA LEU A 67 -28.74 -0.29 -11.58
C LEU A 67 -29.39 0.69 -10.56
N ASN A 68 -29.17 2.00 -10.69
CA ASN A 68 -29.50 3.04 -9.72
C ASN A 68 -28.82 2.80 -8.35
N ASP A 69 -27.60 2.30 -8.37
CA ASP A 69 -26.77 2.07 -7.18
C ASP A 69 -25.78 3.21 -7.02
N ASP A 70 -25.98 4.04 -5.99
CA ASP A 70 -25.13 5.20 -5.66
C ASP A 70 -24.00 4.84 -4.64
N THR A 71 -23.85 3.57 -4.32
CA THR A 71 -22.80 3.08 -3.43
C THR A 71 -21.42 3.57 -3.88
N PRO A 72 -20.57 4.06 -2.97
CA PRO A 72 -19.23 4.54 -3.30
C PRO A 72 -18.41 3.53 -4.10
N ILE A 73 -17.80 3.99 -5.19
CA ILE A 73 -16.90 3.18 -6.04
C ILE A 73 -15.51 3.76 -5.98
N ILE A 74 -14.54 2.92 -5.58
CA ILE A 74 -13.12 3.25 -5.50
C ILE A 74 -12.39 2.46 -6.58
N ILE A 75 -11.63 3.14 -7.44
CA ILE A 75 -10.79 2.49 -8.46
C ILE A 75 -9.37 2.31 -7.94
N LEU A 76 -8.85 1.08 -8.02
CA LEU A 76 -7.44 0.76 -7.77
C LEU A 76 -6.65 0.90 -9.07
N THR A 77 -5.58 1.68 -9.07
CA THR A 77 -4.74 1.89 -10.25
C THR A 77 -3.24 1.88 -9.90
N ALA A 78 -2.43 1.32 -10.80
CA ALA A 78 -0.97 1.39 -10.74
C ALA A 78 -0.39 2.59 -11.51
N TYR A 79 -1.25 3.39 -12.14
CA TYR A 79 -0.86 4.50 -13.00
C TYR A 79 -1.37 5.83 -12.46
N ASP A 80 -0.76 6.91 -12.91
CA ASP A 80 -1.32 8.25 -12.73
C ASP A 80 -2.71 8.30 -13.39
N TRP A 81 -3.73 8.66 -12.60
CA TRP A 81 -5.13 8.72 -13.05
C TRP A 81 -5.51 10.07 -13.66
N SER A 82 -4.57 11.02 -13.75
CA SER A 82 -4.82 12.38 -14.27
C SER A 82 -5.49 12.37 -15.64
N ASP A 83 -5.06 11.45 -16.51
CA ASP A 83 -5.59 11.33 -17.88
C ASP A 83 -7.02 10.75 -17.95
N ILE A 84 -7.43 9.99 -16.94
CA ILE A 84 -8.72 9.29 -16.89
C ILE A 84 -9.68 9.86 -15.86
N GLU A 85 -9.24 10.81 -15.04
CA GLU A 85 -10.01 11.34 -13.92
C GLU A 85 -11.35 11.92 -14.34
N VAL A 86 -11.35 12.70 -15.44
CA VAL A 86 -12.57 13.33 -15.98
C VAL A 86 -13.59 12.28 -16.43
N GLU A 87 -13.13 11.26 -17.17
CA GLU A 87 -14.00 10.19 -17.64
C GLU A 87 -14.51 9.33 -16.48
N ALA A 88 -13.67 9.00 -15.54
CA ALA A 88 -14.01 8.19 -14.38
C ALA A 88 -15.02 8.90 -13.45
N LYS A 89 -14.80 10.21 -13.19
CA LYS A 89 -15.79 11.03 -12.46
C LYS A 89 -17.12 11.12 -13.17
N ALA A 90 -17.11 11.31 -14.49
CA ALA A 90 -18.34 11.32 -15.29
C ALA A 90 -19.07 9.97 -15.28
N ALA A 91 -18.35 8.86 -15.12
CA ALA A 91 -18.93 7.53 -14.96
C ALA A 91 -19.50 7.28 -13.55
N GLY A 92 -19.17 8.12 -12.57
CA GLY A 92 -19.64 8.00 -11.19
C GLY A 92 -18.64 7.33 -10.24
N VAL A 93 -17.32 7.33 -10.57
CA VAL A 93 -16.27 6.93 -9.63
C VAL A 93 -16.19 7.93 -8.48
N THR A 94 -16.12 7.43 -7.26
CA THR A 94 -16.11 8.26 -6.05
C THR A 94 -14.68 8.64 -5.65
N ALA A 95 -13.73 7.71 -5.73
CA ALA A 95 -12.35 7.94 -5.33
C ALA A 95 -11.38 7.01 -6.08
N PHE A 96 -10.09 7.33 -6.01
CA PHE A 96 -9.00 6.52 -6.52
C PHE A 96 -8.07 6.10 -5.38
N CYS A 97 -7.46 4.93 -5.49
CA CYS A 97 -6.42 4.45 -4.60
C CYS A 97 -5.27 3.87 -5.44
N SER A 98 -4.04 4.29 -5.15
CA SER A 98 -2.85 3.83 -5.88
C SER A 98 -2.42 2.44 -5.44
N LYS A 99 -1.82 1.70 -6.37
CA LYS A 99 -1.06 0.47 -6.09
C LYS A 99 0.44 0.81 -6.06
N PRO A 100 1.24 0.28 -5.12
CA PRO A 100 0.90 -0.69 -4.07
C PRO A 100 0.04 -0.07 -2.98
N MET A 101 -0.95 -0.83 -2.49
CA MET A 101 -1.95 -0.35 -1.54
C MET A 101 -1.57 -0.69 -0.11
N PHE A 102 -1.50 0.33 0.73
CA PHE A 102 -1.34 0.16 2.17
C PHE A 102 -2.69 0.22 2.89
N LEU A 103 -2.77 -0.39 4.06
CA LEU A 103 -4.00 -0.40 4.86
C LEU A 103 -4.44 1.01 5.27
N SER A 104 -3.48 1.92 5.54
CA SER A 104 -3.72 3.34 5.80
C SER A 104 -4.48 4.02 4.66
N ASP A 105 -3.97 3.85 3.43
CA ASP A 105 -4.48 4.53 2.24
C ASP A 105 -5.88 4.01 1.87
N LEU A 106 -6.06 2.68 1.96
CA LEU A 106 -7.36 2.06 1.75
C LEU A 106 -8.39 2.54 2.79
N ARG A 107 -7.99 2.61 4.06
CA ARG A 107 -8.86 3.09 5.14
C ARG A 107 -9.24 4.56 4.94
N GLU A 108 -8.27 5.43 4.66
CA GLU A 108 -8.53 6.85 4.43
C GLU A 108 -9.46 7.06 3.24
N THR A 109 -9.20 6.37 2.12
CA THR A 109 -10.02 6.43 0.91
C THR A 109 -11.44 5.93 1.17
N LEU A 110 -11.62 4.82 1.91
CA LEU A 110 -12.93 4.29 2.28
C LEU A 110 -13.70 5.25 3.19
N MET A 111 -13.06 5.78 4.25
CA MET A 111 -13.70 6.71 5.17
C MET A 111 -14.14 7.99 4.45
N SER A 112 -13.29 8.53 3.58
CA SER A 112 -13.63 9.68 2.73
C SER A 112 -14.80 9.38 1.80
N ALA A 113 -14.78 8.22 1.12
CA ALA A 113 -15.82 7.80 0.18
C ALA A 113 -17.18 7.55 0.87
N LEU A 114 -17.17 7.05 2.11
CA LEU A 114 -18.36 6.82 2.94
C LEU A 114 -18.89 8.09 3.64
N GLY A 115 -18.26 9.25 3.39
CA GLY A 115 -18.66 10.52 4.01
C GLY A 115 -18.43 10.58 5.51
N GLN A 116 -17.67 9.66 6.07
CA GLN A 116 -17.30 9.65 7.48
C GLN A 116 -16.06 10.53 7.67
N LYS A 117 -16.18 11.60 8.46
CA LYS A 117 -14.99 12.33 8.91
C LYS A 117 -14.20 11.43 9.85
N LEU A 118 -12.89 11.34 9.64
CA LEU A 118 -11.98 10.78 10.62
C LEU A 118 -12.19 11.56 11.91
N THR A 119 -12.79 10.94 12.92
CA THR A 119 -12.83 11.52 14.27
C THR A 119 -11.42 11.44 14.86
N ASP A 120 -11.05 12.44 15.69
CA ASP A 120 -9.70 12.54 16.28
C ASP A 120 -9.19 11.24 16.93
N ALA A 121 -10.08 10.38 17.41
CA ALA A 121 -9.75 9.05 17.93
C ALA A 121 -9.21 8.06 16.87
N SER A 122 -9.36 8.37 15.56
CA SER A 122 -8.85 7.54 14.45
C SER A 122 -7.50 8.01 13.93
N GLN A 123 -7.04 9.19 14.36
CA GLN A 123 -5.72 9.74 14.04
C GLN A 123 -4.59 9.11 14.88
N GLU A 124 -4.91 8.46 16.00
CA GLU A 124 -3.91 7.84 16.89
C GLU A 124 -3.15 6.64 16.26
N LEU A 125 -3.51 6.18 15.06
CA LEU A 125 -2.83 5.07 14.35
C LEU A 125 -2.06 5.49 13.11
N LEU A 126 -2.13 6.75 12.70
CA LEU A 126 -1.17 7.33 11.78
C LEU A 126 -0.07 7.94 12.64
N PRO A 127 1.21 7.68 12.38
CA PRO A 127 2.24 8.48 13.00
C PRO A 127 1.89 9.93 12.69
N GLU A 128 1.76 10.76 13.74
CA GLU A 128 1.54 12.20 13.56
C GLU A 128 2.51 12.69 12.48
N LYS A 129 2.03 13.54 11.55
CA LYS A 129 2.90 14.26 10.61
C LYS A 129 4.04 15.04 11.30
N ASN A 130 4.08 15.00 12.62
CA ASN A 130 5.05 15.60 13.54
C ASN A 130 5.89 14.57 14.29
N ALA A 131 5.93 13.29 13.87
CA ALA A 131 6.92 12.38 14.45
C ALA A 131 8.31 12.95 14.10
N ASP A 132 8.98 13.50 15.09
CA ASP A 132 10.34 14.03 14.93
C ASP A 132 11.30 12.84 14.92
N PHE A 133 11.69 12.46 13.70
CA PHE A 133 12.68 11.39 13.49
C PHE A 133 14.11 11.92 13.47
N LYS A 134 14.32 13.19 13.88
CA LYS A 134 15.67 13.73 14.11
C LYS A 134 16.41 12.79 15.06
N ASP A 135 17.64 12.51 14.75
CA ASP A 135 18.52 11.58 15.47
C ASP A 135 18.26 10.08 15.21
N ARG A 136 17.24 9.68 14.45
CA ARG A 136 17.10 8.28 14.02
C ARG A 136 17.95 8.01 12.79
N HIS A 137 18.75 6.94 12.88
CA HIS A 137 19.72 6.59 11.85
C HIS A 137 19.28 5.31 11.10
N ILE A 138 19.08 5.43 9.82
CA ILE A 138 18.62 4.34 8.94
C ILE A 138 19.72 3.95 7.97
N LEU A 139 19.91 2.65 7.76
CA LEU A 139 20.64 2.10 6.63
C LEU A 139 19.64 1.72 5.55
N LEU A 140 19.67 2.41 4.40
CA LEU A 140 18.88 2.12 3.22
C LEU A 140 19.69 1.27 2.25
N VAL A 141 19.18 0.08 1.90
CA VAL A 141 19.83 -0.88 1.02
C VAL A 141 18.96 -1.10 -0.22
N GLU A 142 19.42 -0.62 -1.35
CA GLU A 142 18.72 -0.62 -2.64
C GLU A 142 19.78 -0.64 -3.75
N ASP A 143 19.67 -1.53 -4.72
CA ASP A 143 20.65 -1.67 -5.80
C ASP A 143 20.47 -0.64 -6.93
N ASN A 144 19.24 -0.25 -7.21
CA ASN A 144 18.96 0.76 -8.20
C ASN A 144 19.30 2.18 -7.68
N GLU A 145 20.23 2.84 -8.36
CA GLU A 145 20.73 4.17 -7.95
C GLU A 145 19.59 5.21 -7.85
N LEU A 146 18.69 5.25 -8.84
CA LEU A 146 17.59 6.21 -8.86
C LEU A 146 16.58 5.95 -7.72
N ASN A 147 16.22 4.69 -7.49
CA ASN A 147 15.33 4.32 -6.37
C ASN A 147 15.96 4.70 -5.03
N ARG A 148 17.26 4.43 -4.89
CA ARG A 148 18.03 4.75 -3.69
C ARG A 148 18.08 6.25 -3.41
N GLU A 149 18.30 7.08 -4.45
CA GLU A 149 18.29 8.53 -4.32
C GLU A 149 16.93 9.06 -3.91
N ILE A 150 15.84 8.60 -4.57
CA ILE A 150 14.47 9.01 -4.25
C ILE A 150 14.11 8.63 -2.80
N ALA A 151 14.36 7.38 -2.41
CA ALA A 151 14.05 6.92 -1.05
C ALA A 151 14.88 7.67 0.00
N GLN A 152 16.15 7.95 -0.28
CA GLN A 152 17.01 8.72 0.62
C GLN A 152 16.49 10.14 0.82
N GLU A 153 16.05 10.82 -0.25
CA GLU A 153 15.50 12.18 -0.17
C GLU A 153 14.22 12.19 0.68
N ILE A 154 13.28 11.28 0.40
CA ILE A 154 12.05 11.13 1.18
C ILE A 154 12.35 10.93 2.67
N LEU A 155 13.24 10.01 3.02
CA LEU A 155 13.60 9.74 4.41
C LEU A 155 14.23 10.96 5.10
N ARG A 156 15.07 11.72 4.37
CA ARG A 156 15.67 12.97 4.87
C ARG A 156 14.65 14.06 5.12
N GLU A 157 13.63 14.19 4.28
CA GLU A 157 12.52 15.13 4.49
C GLU A 157 11.76 14.86 5.79
N TYR A 158 11.66 13.57 6.20
CA TYR A 158 11.11 13.17 7.49
C TYR A 158 12.09 13.32 8.67
N GLY A 159 13.30 13.79 8.42
CA GLY A 159 14.28 14.09 9.46
C GLY A 159 15.23 12.93 9.80
N PHE A 160 15.17 11.80 9.10
CA PHE A 160 16.08 10.70 9.32
C PHE A 160 17.53 11.02 8.87
N ARG A 161 18.49 10.54 9.62
CA ARG A 161 19.85 10.35 9.12
C ARG A 161 19.89 9.07 8.30
N VAL A 162 20.39 9.13 7.06
CA VAL A 162 20.35 7.99 6.14
C VAL A 162 21.74 7.70 5.57
N ASP A 163 22.25 6.50 5.87
CA ASP A 163 23.35 5.88 5.14
C ASP A 163 22.78 4.93 4.08
N THR A 164 23.52 4.70 3.00
CA THR A 164 23.07 3.85 1.90
C THR A 164 24.01 2.68 1.67
N ALA A 165 23.49 1.58 1.12
CA ALA A 165 24.26 0.45 0.58
C ALA A 165 23.62 0.00 -0.75
N GLU A 166 24.47 -0.43 -1.71
CA GLU A 166 24.03 -0.81 -3.06
C GLU A 166 23.73 -2.31 -3.21
N ASN A 167 23.97 -3.11 -2.18
CA ASN A 167 23.68 -4.55 -2.14
C ASN A 167 23.76 -5.08 -0.71
N GLY A 168 23.34 -6.33 -0.50
CA GLY A 168 23.33 -6.98 0.79
C GLY A 168 24.71 -7.19 1.41
N GLU A 169 25.77 -7.36 0.60
CA GLU A 169 27.13 -7.55 1.10
C GLU A 169 27.65 -6.27 1.75
N VAL A 170 27.51 -5.13 1.08
CA VAL A 170 27.86 -3.80 1.62
C VAL A 170 27.03 -3.49 2.86
N ALA A 171 25.77 -3.88 2.90
CA ALA A 171 24.92 -3.70 4.08
C ALA A 171 25.44 -4.49 5.29
N VAL A 172 25.78 -5.76 5.11
CA VAL A 172 26.36 -6.61 6.17
C VAL A 172 27.68 -6.04 6.68
N GLU A 173 28.57 -5.58 5.76
CA GLU A 173 29.84 -4.95 6.13
C GLU A 173 29.61 -3.69 6.97
N LYS A 174 28.72 -2.78 6.53
CA LYS A 174 28.42 -1.55 7.27
C LYS A 174 27.88 -1.82 8.67
N VAL A 175 26.91 -2.74 8.80
CA VAL A 175 26.36 -3.10 10.10
C VAL A 175 27.39 -3.78 11.00
N SER A 176 28.25 -4.66 10.45
CA SER A 176 29.26 -5.37 11.23
C SER A 176 30.39 -4.47 11.74
N THR A 177 30.74 -3.43 10.99
CA THR A 177 31.82 -2.49 11.33
C THR A 177 31.36 -1.28 12.12
N ALA A 178 30.08 -0.91 12.04
CA ALA A 178 29.51 0.19 12.81
C ALA A 178 29.55 -0.10 14.32
N ALA A 179 29.56 0.93 15.14
CA ALA A 179 29.40 0.75 16.58
C ALA A 179 28.04 0.14 16.92
N PRO A 180 27.93 -0.70 17.96
CA PRO A 180 26.64 -1.24 18.38
C PRO A 180 25.59 -0.15 18.61
N GLY A 181 24.39 -0.30 18.02
CA GLY A 181 23.32 0.68 18.13
C GLY A 181 23.49 1.92 17.25
N SER A 182 24.43 1.92 16.29
CA SER A 182 24.59 3.03 15.32
C SER A 182 23.41 3.18 14.38
N TYR A 183 22.73 2.12 14.05
CA TYR A 183 21.52 2.11 13.22
C TYR A 183 20.30 1.75 14.07
N ASP A 184 19.21 2.48 13.88
CA ASP A 184 17.92 2.18 14.50
C ASP A 184 17.11 1.20 13.64
N LEU A 185 17.31 1.22 12.30
CA LEU A 185 16.58 0.43 11.33
C LEU A 185 17.43 0.18 10.08
N VAL A 186 17.22 -0.97 9.46
CA VAL A 186 17.70 -1.27 8.10
C VAL A 186 16.48 -1.44 7.18
N LEU A 187 16.38 -0.61 6.15
CA LEU A 187 15.45 -0.78 5.04
C LEU A 187 16.17 -1.55 3.94
N MET A 188 15.70 -2.76 3.64
CA MET A 188 16.41 -3.73 2.81
C MET A 188 15.55 -4.15 1.63
N ASP A 189 16.00 -3.85 0.40
CA ASP A 189 15.41 -4.49 -0.77
C ASP A 189 15.68 -6.01 -0.74
N VAL A 190 14.72 -6.75 -1.25
CA VAL A 190 14.78 -8.22 -1.29
C VAL A 190 15.60 -8.70 -2.49
N GLN A 191 15.42 -8.08 -3.67
CA GLN A 191 16.02 -8.54 -4.91
C GLN A 191 17.19 -7.67 -5.33
N MET A 192 18.38 -8.03 -4.91
CA MET A 192 19.62 -7.31 -5.24
C MET A 192 20.69 -8.25 -5.78
N PRO A 193 21.59 -7.75 -6.66
CA PRO A 193 22.76 -8.50 -7.11
C PRO A 193 23.75 -8.74 -5.95
N VAL A 194 24.71 -9.64 -6.15
CA VAL A 194 25.79 -10.00 -5.21
C VAL A 194 25.25 -10.73 -3.97
N MET A 195 24.34 -10.10 -3.20
CA MET A 195 23.68 -10.71 -2.03
C MET A 195 22.29 -10.16 -1.90
N ASP A 196 21.28 -11.05 -1.95
CA ASP A 196 19.87 -10.72 -1.73
C ASP A 196 19.58 -10.29 -0.29
N GLY A 197 18.46 -9.57 -0.10
CA GLY A 197 18.09 -9.02 1.20
C GLY A 197 17.79 -10.06 2.26
N TYR A 198 17.26 -11.24 1.90
CA TYR A 198 17.02 -12.33 2.86
C TYR A 198 18.32 -12.90 3.41
N THR A 199 19.31 -13.06 2.52
CA THR A 199 20.64 -13.56 2.90
C THR A 199 21.38 -12.53 3.75
N ALA A 200 21.31 -11.25 3.39
CA ALA A 200 21.88 -10.15 4.15
C ALA A 200 21.24 -10.06 5.55
N THR A 201 19.94 -10.09 5.65
CA THR A 201 19.20 -10.06 6.93
C THR A 201 19.60 -11.23 7.84
N ARG A 202 19.71 -12.45 7.28
CA ARG A 202 20.17 -13.61 8.09
C ARG A 202 21.58 -13.44 8.61
N LYS A 203 22.49 -12.88 7.82
CA LYS A 203 23.87 -12.61 8.25
C LYS A 203 23.92 -11.52 9.33
N ILE A 204 23.17 -10.44 9.18
CA ILE A 204 23.07 -9.37 10.17
C ILE A 204 22.56 -9.93 11.50
N ARG A 205 21.49 -10.72 11.47
CA ARG A 205 20.89 -11.33 12.67
C ARG A 205 21.75 -12.43 13.30
N ALA A 206 22.71 -12.97 12.58
CA ALA A 206 23.67 -13.95 13.07
C ALA A 206 24.94 -13.30 13.68
N LEU A 207 25.04 -11.97 13.72
CA LEU A 207 26.14 -11.28 14.38
C LEU A 207 26.07 -11.50 15.91
N ASP A 208 27.23 -11.67 16.53
CA ASP A 208 27.34 -11.96 17.97
C ASP A 208 26.83 -10.82 18.88
N ASP A 209 26.70 -9.61 18.33
CA ASP A 209 26.23 -8.44 19.08
C ASP A 209 24.70 -8.34 19.06
N PRO A 210 24.03 -8.42 20.25
CA PRO A 210 22.58 -8.37 20.33
C PRO A 210 21.93 -7.08 19.81
N ALA A 211 22.65 -5.95 19.83
CA ALA A 211 22.14 -4.66 19.35
C ALA A 211 22.09 -4.63 17.81
N ARG A 212 23.07 -5.27 17.14
CA ARG A 212 23.11 -5.43 15.69
C ARG A 212 22.16 -6.52 15.20
N ALA A 213 22.04 -7.61 15.94
CA ALA A 213 21.18 -8.74 15.58
C ALA A 213 19.67 -8.44 15.67
N LYS A 214 19.28 -7.31 16.25
CA LYS A 214 17.88 -6.86 16.36
C LYS A 214 17.42 -5.96 15.22
N LEU A 215 18.35 -5.54 14.35
CA LEU A 215 18.04 -4.72 13.17
C LEU A 215 17.20 -5.43 12.11
#